data_0828761b76bece0747ef71bd06a15695
#
_entry.id   0828761b76bece0747ef71bd06a15695
#
_cell.length_a   1.000
_cell.length_b   1.000
_cell.length_c   1.000
_cell.angle_alpha   90.00
_cell.angle_beta   90.00
_cell.angle_gamma   90.00
#
_symmetry.space_group_name_H-M   'P 1'
#
loop_
_entity.id
_entity.type
_entity.pdbx_description
1 polymer ?
#
loop_
_entity_poly.entity_id
_entity_poly.type
_entity_poly.pdbx_seq_one_letter_code
_entity_poly.pdbx_strand_id
1 'polypeptide(L)'
;MIWLDAMEANEEGDRGAALAMAEEVVSLDEGHADAWFAIAQWTLPIDSRGKQMMPDMIQASKSMAAIRKTVELDPQNEHAWKIGGEIMVGHLGMLEHGLVWWEGRKDAAPSNVLPYFEQVSILIRLGYFEEAGEYLEVLDRMIESQPSKSLEARAGRLRGIYEEQASMERELGFEPQNSKDDSWDLISRMRKKKPITETYFLLMFVMPIVFLLGSAAMMVVPSTLVVMLLIIAMYFGIARFSRRLLLKLNRPESFLNRAIDVECSSGKVCVPDDIRVSKLYSYVIKKRTPSFQERLGVIEQSGEPLPMNWSLDVPEL
;
A
#
# COMPACT_ATOMS: atom_id res chain seq x y z
N MET A 1 -27.24 -29.77 -1.65
CA MET A 1 -27.80 -29.70 -0.29
C MET A 1 -26.77 -29.01 0.63
N ILE A 2 -25.63 -29.61 0.89
CA ILE A 2 -24.59 -29.02 1.81
C ILE A 2 -24.21 -27.56 1.48
N TRP A 3 -24.12 -27.20 0.19
CA TRP A 3 -23.82 -25.82 -0.20
C TRP A 3 -24.90 -24.83 0.19
N LEU A 4 -26.17 -25.20 0.05
CA LEU A 4 -27.29 -24.33 0.47
C LEU A 4 -27.34 -24.20 2.00
N ASP A 5 -27.09 -25.28 2.71
CA ASP A 5 -27.01 -25.28 4.17
C ASP A 5 -25.85 -24.41 4.68
N ALA A 6 -24.69 -24.38 3.95
CA ALA A 6 -23.58 -23.50 4.23
C ALA A 6 -23.94 -22.01 4.05
N MET A 7 -24.70 -21.69 3.01
CA MET A 7 -25.17 -20.31 2.76
C MET A 7 -26.16 -19.85 3.84
N GLU A 8 -27.09 -20.72 4.23
CA GLU A 8 -28.06 -20.46 5.31
C GLU A 8 -27.35 -20.23 6.65
N ALA A 9 -26.39 -21.07 7.03
CA ALA A 9 -25.58 -20.91 8.23
C ALA A 9 -24.82 -19.56 8.25
N ASN A 10 -24.30 -19.13 7.10
CA ASN A 10 -23.66 -17.81 7.00
C ASN A 10 -24.65 -16.65 7.16
N GLU A 11 -25.87 -16.75 6.61
CA GLU A 11 -26.94 -15.76 6.78
C GLU A 11 -27.42 -15.67 8.24
N GLU A 12 -27.47 -16.80 8.96
CA GLU A 12 -27.75 -16.86 10.39
C GLU A 12 -26.60 -16.33 11.27
N GLY A 13 -25.43 -16.08 10.68
CA GLY A 13 -24.25 -15.55 11.36
C GLY A 13 -23.34 -16.64 11.97
N ASP A 14 -23.65 -17.92 11.78
CA ASP A 14 -22.76 -19.02 12.15
C ASP A 14 -21.70 -19.28 11.07
N ARG A 15 -20.76 -18.38 11.03
CA ARG A 15 -19.68 -18.39 10.05
C ARG A 15 -18.74 -19.59 10.21
N GLY A 16 -18.67 -20.15 11.43
CA GLY A 16 -17.87 -21.35 11.71
C GLY A 16 -18.45 -22.59 11.06
N ALA A 17 -19.76 -22.81 11.24
CA ALA A 17 -20.50 -23.92 10.60
C ALA A 17 -20.50 -23.73 9.06
N ALA A 18 -20.74 -22.52 8.57
CA ALA A 18 -20.72 -22.20 7.14
C ALA A 18 -19.36 -22.54 6.49
N LEU A 19 -18.25 -22.16 7.14
CA LEU A 19 -16.89 -22.46 6.66
C LEU A 19 -16.64 -23.97 6.62
N ALA A 20 -17.01 -24.72 7.67
CA ALA A 20 -16.83 -26.17 7.72
C ALA A 20 -17.61 -26.88 6.60
N MET A 21 -18.87 -26.46 6.36
CA MET A 21 -19.69 -27.00 5.28
C MET A 21 -19.13 -26.65 3.90
N ALA A 22 -18.61 -25.44 3.69
CA ALA A 22 -17.96 -25.06 2.43
C ALA A 22 -16.68 -25.88 2.18
N GLU A 23 -15.89 -26.17 3.21
CA GLU A 23 -14.73 -27.08 3.14
C GLU A 23 -15.16 -28.52 2.78
N GLU A 24 -16.30 -28.99 3.29
CA GLU A 24 -16.87 -30.26 2.88
C GLU A 24 -17.30 -30.26 1.41
N VAL A 25 -17.95 -29.18 0.94
CA VAL A 25 -18.34 -29.05 -0.49
C VAL A 25 -17.13 -29.18 -1.39
N VAL A 26 -16.03 -28.45 -1.14
CA VAL A 26 -14.84 -28.51 -1.99
C VAL A 26 -14.09 -29.84 -1.86
N SER A 27 -14.25 -30.56 -0.76
CA SER A 27 -13.71 -31.91 -0.62
C SER A 27 -14.45 -32.95 -1.49
N LEU A 28 -15.74 -32.72 -1.77
CA LEU A 28 -16.58 -33.54 -2.64
C LEU A 28 -16.53 -33.12 -4.09
N ASP A 29 -16.39 -31.84 -4.34
CA ASP A 29 -16.31 -31.22 -5.68
C ASP A 29 -15.27 -30.09 -5.66
N GLU A 30 -14.03 -30.42 -6.01
CA GLU A 30 -12.93 -29.45 -6.13
C GLU A 30 -13.18 -28.36 -7.20
N GLY A 31 -14.11 -28.60 -8.15
CA GLY A 31 -14.49 -27.66 -9.20
C GLY A 31 -15.48 -26.59 -8.77
N HIS A 32 -15.95 -26.58 -7.51
CA HIS A 32 -16.96 -25.63 -7.03
C HIS A 32 -16.35 -24.26 -6.69
N ALA A 33 -16.23 -23.38 -7.69
CA ALA A 33 -15.60 -22.07 -7.56
C ALA A 33 -16.21 -21.17 -6.45
N ASP A 34 -17.56 -21.15 -6.33
CA ASP A 34 -18.25 -20.35 -5.31
C ASP A 34 -17.94 -20.81 -3.89
N ALA A 35 -17.78 -22.12 -3.67
CA ALA A 35 -17.43 -22.64 -2.36
C ALA A 35 -15.97 -22.26 -1.99
N TRP A 36 -15.03 -22.31 -2.94
CA TRP A 36 -13.68 -21.81 -2.73
C TRP A 36 -13.67 -20.32 -2.40
N PHE A 37 -14.46 -19.53 -3.12
CA PHE A 37 -14.58 -18.10 -2.83
C PHE A 37 -15.17 -17.80 -1.45
N ALA A 38 -16.19 -18.55 -1.06
CA ALA A 38 -16.79 -18.47 0.28
C ALA A 38 -15.79 -18.82 1.38
N ILE A 39 -15.01 -19.92 1.22
CA ILE A 39 -13.93 -20.27 2.15
C ILE A 39 -12.95 -19.10 2.30
N ALA A 40 -12.56 -18.49 1.19
CA ALA A 40 -11.66 -17.34 1.22
C ALA A 40 -12.23 -16.19 2.05
N GLN A 41 -13.48 -15.81 1.80
CA GLN A 41 -14.15 -14.72 2.51
C GLN A 41 -14.42 -15.05 3.98
N TRP A 42 -14.90 -16.27 4.25
CA TRP A 42 -15.29 -16.67 5.61
C TRP A 42 -14.11 -16.99 6.52
N THR A 43 -12.94 -17.22 5.96
CA THR A 43 -11.69 -17.33 6.73
C THR A 43 -11.20 -15.98 7.26
N LEU A 44 -11.53 -14.87 6.57
CA LEU A 44 -11.13 -13.54 7.02
C LEU A 44 -11.95 -13.10 8.24
N PRO A 45 -11.31 -12.52 9.28
CA PRO A 45 -11.99 -12.20 10.53
C PRO A 45 -12.93 -11.00 10.37
N ILE A 46 -14.05 -11.03 11.10
CA ILE A 46 -15.00 -9.92 11.23
C ILE A 46 -15.22 -9.59 12.71
N ASP A 47 -15.55 -8.33 12.99
CA ASP A 47 -15.98 -7.93 14.33
C ASP A 47 -17.47 -8.29 14.59
N SER A 48 -17.94 -8.04 15.81
CA SER A 48 -19.34 -8.30 16.22
C SER A 48 -20.38 -7.49 15.42
N ARG A 49 -19.97 -6.54 14.61
CA ARG A 49 -20.83 -5.72 13.74
C ARG A 49 -20.73 -6.13 12.26
N GLY A 50 -20.03 -7.23 11.97
CA GLY A 50 -19.81 -7.72 10.61
C GLY A 50 -18.75 -6.94 9.82
N LYS A 51 -18.01 -6.01 10.46
CA LYS A 51 -16.93 -5.28 9.79
C LYS A 51 -15.68 -6.16 9.71
N GLN A 52 -15.07 -6.21 8.55
CA GLN A 52 -13.81 -6.93 8.33
C GLN A 52 -12.71 -6.40 9.24
N MET A 53 -12.04 -7.30 9.92
CA MET A 53 -10.85 -7.07 10.73
C MET A 53 -9.59 -7.44 9.95
N MET A 54 -8.44 -7.02 10.47
CA MET A 54 -7.14 -7.41 9.87
C MET A 54 -6.87 -8.89 10.21
N PRO A 55 -6.61 -9.74 9.19
CA PRO A 55 -6.29 -11.14 9.42
C PRO A 55 -4.90 -11.30 10.02
N ASP A 56 -4.68 -12.38 10.76
CA ASP A 56 -3.35 -12.90 11.07
C ASP A 56 -2.73 -13.60 9.83
N MET A 57 -1.48 -14.04 9.95
CA MET A 57 -0.77 -14.65 8.81
C MET A 57 -1.40 -15.99 8.39
N ILE A 58 -1.94 -16.77 9.32
CA ILE A 58 -2.59 -18.07 9.01
C ILE A 58 -3.88 -17.84 8.25
N GLN A 59 -4.73 -16.94 8.72
CA GLN A 59 -5.99 -16.55 8.07
C GLN A 59 -5.73 -15.98 6.67
N ALA A 60 -4.76 -15.07 6.55
CA ALA A 60 -4.38 -14.48 5.26
C ALA A 60 -3.89 -15.55 4.27
N SER A 61 -3.05 -16.48 4.73
CA SER A 61 -2.50 -17.55 3.88
C SER A 61 -3.58 -18.54 3.45
N LYS A 62 -4.48 -18.96 4.37
CA LYS A 62 -5.60 -19.85 4.07
C LYS A 62 -6.58 -19.21 3.08
N SER A 63 -6.95 -17.96 3.32
CA SER A 63 -7.79 -17.21 2.40
C SER A 63 -7.13 -17.06 1.01
N MET A 64 -5.83 -16.76 0.94
CA MET A 64 -5.12 -16.65 -0.33
C MET A 64 -5.06 -17.98 -1.10
N ALA A 65 -4.90 -19.11 -0.41
CA ALA A 65 -4.94 -20.44 -1.03
C ALA A 65 -6.30 -20.70 -1.69
N ALA A 66 -7.40 -20.38 -1.00
CA ALA A 66 -8.75 -20.53 -1.53
C ALA A 66 -9.03 -19.57 -2.69
N ILE A 67 -8.54 -18.31 -2.61
CA ILE A 67 -8.65 -17.33 -3.71
C ILE A 67 -7.94 -17.83 -4.98
N ARG A 68 -6.75 -18.43 -4.85
CA ARG A 68 -6.04 -19.00 -6.02
C ARG A 68 -6.89 -20.06 -6.71
N LYS A 69 -7.52 -20.94 -5.95
CA LYS A 69 -8.46 -21.94 -6.49
C LYS A 69 -9.66 -21.28 -7.17
N THR A 70 -10.22 -20.26 -6.55
CA THR A 70 -11.34 -19.50 -7.14
C THR A 70 -10.97 -18.93 -8.51
N VAL A 71 -9.83 -18.25 -8.68
CA VAL A 71 -9.45 -17.63 -9.95
C VAL A 71 -8.96 -18.65 -11.00
N GLU A 72 -8.45 -19.80 -10.56
CA GLU A 72 -8.16 -20.94 -11.45
C GLU A 72 -9.45 -21.49 -12.09
N LEU A 73 -10.52 -21.57 -11.32
CA LEU A 73 -11.82 -22.11 -11.75
C LEU A 73 -12.70 -21.05 -12.43
N ASP A 74 -12.69 -19.83 -11.92
CA ASP A 74 -13.41 -18.67 -12.47
C ASP A 74 -12.47 -17.46 -12.62
N PRO A 75 -11.72 -17.35 -13.73
CA PRO A 75 -10.82 -16.21 -13.98
C PRO A 75 -11.53 -14.88 -14.13
N GLN A 76 -12.86 -14.88 -14.33
CA GLN A 76 -13.66 -13.65 -14.47
C GLN A 76 -14.11 -13.07 -13.13
N ASN A 77 -13.95 -13.78 -12.02
CA ASN A 77 -14.34 -13.32 -10.70
C ASN A 77 -13.49 -12.13 -10.22
N GLU A 78 -13.97 -10.92 -10.52
CA GLU A 78 -13.26 -9.68 -10.17
C GLU A 78 -13.07 -9.51 -8.65
N HIS A 79 -14.03 -9.97 -7.85
CA HIS A 79 -13.94 -9.88 -6.40
C HIS A 79 -12.83 -10.77 -5.83
N ALA A 80 -12.65 -11.97 -6.38
CA ALA A 80 -11.56 -12.86 -6.01
C ALA A 80 -10.20 -12.21 -6.30
N TRP A 81 -10.02 -11.62 -7.49
CA TRP A 81 -8.80 -10.92 -7.84
C TRP A 81 -8.50 -9.75 -6.90
N LYS A 82 -9.51 -8.95 -6.54
CA LYS A 82 -9.36 -7.82 -5.60
C LYS A 82 -8.94 -8.29 -4.21
N ILE A 83 -9.64 -9.27 -3.65
CA ILE A 83 -9.34 -9.79 -2.31
C ILE A 83 -7.94 -10.42 -2.30
N GLY A 84 -7.58 -11.19 -3.33
CA GLY A 84 -6.25 -11.77 -3.48
C GLY A 84 -5.15 -10.71 -3.51
N GLY A 85 -5.33 -9.66 -4.30
CA GLY A 85 -4.41 -8.53 -4.36
C GLY A 85 -4.28 -7.80 -3.02
N GLU A 86 -5.39 -7.56 -2.31
CA GLU A 86 -5.38 -6.95 -0.98
C GLU A 86 -4.65 -7.81 0.06
N ILE A 87 -4.91 -9.11 0.08
CA ILE A 87 -4.20 -10.03 0.98
C ILE A 87 -2.72 -10.06 0.67
N MET A 88 -2.35 -10.24 -0.60
CA MET A 88 -0.97 -10.42 -1.02
C MET A 88 -0.15 -9.15 -0.80
N VAL A 89 -0.65 -8.00 -1.29
CA VAL A 89 0.06 -6.72 -1.26
C VAL A 89 -0.14 -5.97 0.07
N GLY A 90 -1.39 -5.92 0.56
CA GLY A 90 -1.76 -5.14 1.73
C GLY A 90 -1.47 -5.85 3.05
N HIS A 91 -1.80 -7.14 3.15
CA HIS A 91 -1.66 -7.90 4.39
C HIS A 91 -0.35 -8.65 4.52
N LEU A 92 0.13 -9.28 3.45
CA LEU A 92 1.35 -10.11 3.48
C LEU A 92 2.61 -9.38 3.00
N GLY A 93 2.50 -8.23 2.32
CA GLY A 93 3.63 -7.49 1.79
C GLY A 93 4.39 -8.21 0.67
N MET A 94 3.75 -9.14 -0.04
CA MET A 94 4.33 -9.95 -1.13
C MET A 94 4.23 -9.19 -2.46
N LEU A 95 4.97 -8.08 -2.59
CA LEU A 95 4.81 -7.14 -3.69
C LEU A 95 5.20 -7.73 -5.04
N GLU A 96 6.30 -8.50 -5.13
CA GLU A 96 6.71 -9.21 -6.35
C GLU A 96 5.61 -10.17 -6.84
N HIS A 97 5.08 -10.97 -5.92
CA HIS A 97 3.96 -11.87 -6.24
C HIS A 97 2.68 -11.10 -6.60
N GLY A 98 2.51 -9.90 -6.03
CA GLY A 98 1.43 -8.98 -6.38
C GLY A 98 1.50 -8.51 -7.83
N LEU A 99 2.71 -8.23 -8.36
CA LEU A 99 2.87 -7.89 -9.78
C LEU A 99 2.42 -9.03 -10.69
N VAL A 100 2.90 -10.25 -10.42
CA VAL A 100 2.52 -11.45 -11.18
C VAL A 100 1.02 -11.75 -11.06
N TRP A 101 0.44 -11.54 -9.86
CA TRP A 101 -0.99 -11.68 -9.63
C TRP A 101 -1.81 -10.77 -10.54
N TRP A 102 -1.44 -9.50 -10.60
CA TRP A 102 -2.15 -8.53 -11.43
C TRP A 102 -1.89 -8.72 -12.93
N GLU A 103 -0.74 -9.31 -13.31
CA GLU A 103 -0.50 -9.74 -14.70
C GLU A 103 -1.50 -10.81 -15.11
N GLY A 104 -1.69 -11.85 -14.30
CA GLY A 104 -2.71 -12.87 -14.55
C GLY A 104 -4.13 -12.29 -14.68
N ARG A 105 -4.44 -11.19 -13.98
CA ARG A 105 -5.74 -10.50 -14.18
C ARG A 105 -5.80 -9.74 -15.50
N LYS A 106 -4.69 -9.15 -15.99
CA LYS A 106 -4.65 -8.54 -17.34
C LYS A 106 -4.93 -9.59 -18.42
N ASP A 107 -4.34 -10.76 -18.29
CA ASP A 107 -4.58 -11.88 -19.22
C ASP A 107 -6.06 -12.30 -19.24
N ALA A 108 -6.68 -12.41 -18.06
CA ALA A 108 -8.08 -12.81 -17.92
C ALA A 108 -9.06 -11.72 -18.39
N ALA A 109 -8.72 -10.44 -18.24
CA ALA A 109 -9.57 -9.30 -18.58
C ALA A 109 -8.74 -8.10 -19.07
N PRO A 110 -8.28 -8.10 -20.35
CA PRO A 110 -7.37 -7.08 -20.88
C PRO A 110 -7.90 -5.65 -20.88
N SER A 111 -9.21 -5.45 -20.83
CA SER A 111 -9.82 -4.12 -20.76
C SER A 111 -9.94 -3.56 -19.34
N ASN A 112 -9.55 -4.36 -18.31
CA ASN A 112 -9.66 -3.94 -16.92
C ASN A 112 -8.50 -3.03 -16.55
N VAL A 113 -8.80 -1.81 -16.11
CA VAL A 113 -7.79 -0.81 -15.70
C VAL A 113 -7.24 -1.04 -14.29
N LEU A 114 -7.93 -1.84 -13.45
CA LEU A 114 -7.54 -2.07 -12.06
C LEU A 114 -6.13 -2.64 -11.90
N PRO A 115 -5.70 -3.67 -12.67
CA PRO A 115 -4.34 -4.21 -12.58
C PRO A 115 -3.26 -3.15 -12.74
N TYR A 116 -3.40 -2.22 -13.67
CA TYR A 116 -2.42 -1.16 -13.89
C TYR A 116 -2.32 -0.21 -12.69
N PHE A 117 -3.43 0.16 -12.05
CA PHE A 117 -3.39 0.95 -10.82
C PHE A 117 -2.60 0.26 -9.71
N GLU A 118 -2.84 -1.03 -9.54
CA GLU A 118 -2.19 -1.80 -8.47
C GLU A 118 -0.71 -2.04 -8.77
N GLN A 119 -0.35 -2.36 -10.03
CA GLN A 119 1.04 -2.53 -10.45
C GLN A 119 1.83 -1.23 -10.31
N VAL A 120 1.30 -0.09 -10.74
CA VAL A 120 1.95 1.23 -10.51
C VAL A 120 2.17 1.46 -9.02
N SER A 121 1.17 1.18 -8.19
CA SER A 121 1.29 1.34 -6.73
C SER A 121 2.41 0.46 -6.14
N ILE A 122 2.55 -0.78 -6.60
CA ILE A 122 3.60 -1.71 -6.18
C ILE A 122 4.98 -1.21 -6.64
N LEU A 123 5.12 -0.81 -7.90
CA LEU A 123 6.38 -0.30 -8.46
C LEU A 123 6.87 0.95 -7.72
N ILE A 124 5.98 1.90 -7.42
CA ILE A 124 6.30 3.08 -6.60
C ILE A 124 6.81 2.68 -5.21
N ARG A 125 6.17 1.72 -4.56
CA ARG A 125 6.57 1.25 -3.21
C ARG A 125 7.95 0.59 -3.21
N LEU A 126 8.30 -0.13 -4.28
CA LEU A 126 9.60 -0.78 -4.44
C LEU A 126 10.68 0.15 -5.00
N GLY A 127 10.32 1.34 -5.52
CA GLY A 127 11.25 2.35 -6.03
C GLY A 127 11.55 2.23 -7.52
N TYR A 128 10.77 1.46 -8.26
CA TYR A 128 10.88 1.28 -9.72
C TYR A 128 10.08 2.37 -10.44
N PHE A 129 10.64 3.60 -10.42
CA PHE A 129 9.91 4.78 -10.90
C PHE A 129 9.90 4.91 -12.42
N GLU A 130 10.91 4.38 -13.11
CA GLU A 130 10.95 4.38 -14.58
C GLU A 130 9.82 3.53 -15.13
N GLU A 131 9.73 2.28 -14.65
CA GLU A 131 8.69 1.32 -15.00
C GLU A 131 7.31 1.80 -14.55
N ALA A 132 7.20 2.37 -13.34
CA ALA A 132 5.95 2.96 -12.87
C ALA A 132 5.45 4.09 -13.78
N GLY A 133 6.36 4.87 -14.36
CA GLY A 133 6.05 5.92 -15.33
C GLY A 133 5.48 5.34 -16.62
N GLU A 134 6.09 4.29 -17.16
CA GLU A 134 5.62 3.61 -18.37
C GLU A 134 4.21 3.01 -18.16
N TYR A 135 3.98 2.35 -17.00
CA TYR A 135 2.67 1.82 -16.65
C TYR A 135 1.62 2.93 -16.48
N LEU A 136 1.99 4.11 -15.96
CA LEU A 136 1.10 5.28 -15.89
C LEU A 136 0.69 5.78 -17.27
N GLU A 137 1.59 5.79 -18.25
CA GLU A 137 1.27 6.18 -19.63
C GLU A 137 0.27 5.23 -20.28
N VAL A 138 0.41 3.93 -20.03
CA VAL A 138 -0.56 2.92 -20.50
C VAL A 138 -1.91 3.12 -19.82
N LEU A 139 -1.91 3.32 -18.50
CA LEU A 139 -3.13 3.59 -17.71
C LEU A 139 -3.88 4.82 -18.22
N ASP A 140 -3.17 5.91 -18.55
CA ASP A 140 -3.78 7.12 -19.08
C ASP A 140 -4.48 6.86 -20.43
N ARG A 141 -3.82 6.15 -21.36
CA ARG A 141 -4.43 5.75 -22.64
C ARG A 141 -5.69 4.89 -22.45
N MET A 142 -5.68 3.98 -21.46
CA MET A 142 -6.84 3.15 -21.16
C MET A 142 -8.01 3.98 -20.60
N ILE A 143 -7.72 4.95 -19.71
CA ILE A 143 -8.74 5.84 -19.15
C ILE A 143 -9.31 6.76 -20.22
N GLU A 144 -8.51 7.26 -21.16
CA GLU A 144 -8.98 8.06 -22.30
C GLU A 144 -9.96 7.26 -23.18
N SER A 145 -9.75 5.95 -23.32
CA SER A 145 -10.67 5.08 -24.08
C SER A 145 -11.98 4.76 -23.34
N GLN A 146 -11.98 4.88 -21.99
CA GLN A 146 -13.11 4.59 -21.12
C GLN A 146 -13.25 5.68 -20.04
N PRO A 147 -13.60 6.93 -20.42
CA PRO A 147 -13.56 8.07 -19.52
C PRO A 147 -14.55 7.91 -18.36
N SER A 148 -14.02 8.05 -17.13
CA SER A 148 -14.77 8.01 -15.89
C SER A 148 -14.16 8.97 -14.88
N LYS A 149 -14.99 9.86 -14.30
CA LYS A 149 -14.55 10.81 -13.27
C LYS A 149 -13.88 10.15 -12.07
N SER A 150 -14.32 8.95 -11.72
CA SER A 150 -13.73 8.19 -10.60
C SER A 150 -12.34 7.65 -10.94
N LEU A 151 -12.16 7.14 -12.15
CA LEU A 151 -10.87 6.64 -12.65
C LEU A 151 -9.88 7.79 -12.82
N GLU A 152 -10.28 8.91 -13.43
CA GLU A 152 -9.47 10.12 -13.58
C GLU A 152 -9.01 10.66 -12.23
N ALA A 153 -9.91 10.74 -11.23
CA ALA A 153 -9.57 11.18 -9.89
C ALA A 153 -8.61 10.21 -9.18
N ARG A 154 -8.74 8.90 -9.40
CA ARG A 154 -7.83 7.88 -8.87
C ARG A 154 -6.45 7.99 -9.53
N ALA A 155 -6.41 8.12 -10.86
CA ALA A 155 -5.17 8.29 -11.62
C ALA A 155 -4.44 9.58 -11.21
N GLY A 156 -5.16 10.69 -11.05
CA GLY A 156 -4.59 11.95 -10.59
C GLY A 156 -3.95 11.84 -9.20
N ARG A 157 -4.57 11.12 -8.27
CA ARG A 157 -3.97 10.86 -6.94
C ARG A 157 -2.71 9.99 -7.04
N LEU A 158 -2.76 8.93 -7.84
CA LEU A 158 -1.63 8.03 -8.03
C LEU A 158 -0.44 8.74 -8.69
N ARG A 159 -0.72 9.58 -9.70
CA ARG A 159 0.30 10.43 -10.34
C ARG A 159 0.93 11.41 -9.35
N GLY A 160 0.11 12.02 -8.49
CA GLY A 160 0.63 12.90 -7.44
C GLY A 160 1.60 12.17 -6.48
N ILE A 161 1.28 10.93 -6.09
CA ILE A 161 2.16 10.08 -5.27
C ILE A 161 3.44 9.73 -6.04
N TYR A 162 3.32 9.32 -7.30
CA TYR A 162 4.46 9.02 -8.17
C TYR A 162 5.41 10.21 -8.31
N GLU A 163 4.91 11.39 -8.68
CA GLU A 163 5.71 12.60 -8.84
C GLU A 163 6.44 13.00 -7.54
N GLU A 164 5.73 12.87 -6.42
CA GLU A 164 6.26 13.15 -5.09
C GLU A 164 7.42 12.20 -4.74
N GLN A 165 7.21 10.90 -4.88
CA GLN A 165 8.22 9.88 -4.55
C GLN A 165 9.39 9.90 -5.54
N ALA A 166 9.13 9.96 -6.83
CA ALA A 166 10.16 10.06 -7.86
C ALA A 166 11.04 11.31 -7.72
N SER A 167 10.46 12.45 -7.28
CA SER A 167 11.23 13.65 -7.03
C SER A 167 12.23 13.53 -5.87
N MET A 168 11.90 12.72 -4.86
CA MET A 168 12.82 12.43 -3.75
C MET A 168 13.96 11.51 -4.18
N GLU A 169 13.70 10.61 -5.11
CA GLU A 169 14.65 9.60 -5.57
C GLU A 169 15.68 10.16 -6.55
N ARG A 170 15.31 11.11 -7.42
CA ARG A 170 16.23 11.71 -8.41
C ARG A 170 17.50 12.30 -7.82
N GLU A 171 17.49 12.64 -6.54
CA GLU A 171 18.65 13.20 -5.85
C GLU A 171 19.54 12.10 -5.21
N LEU A 172 18.96 10.96 -4.85
CA LEU A 172 19.60 9.90 -4.06
C LEU A 172 18.98 8.55 -4.44
N GLY A 173 19.45 7.87 -5.47
CA GLY A 173 18.99 6.53 -5.82
C GLY A 173 19.21 5.56 -4.65
N PHE A 174 18.16 5.23 -3.87
CA PHE A 174 18.27 4.34 -2.72
C PHE A 174 18.12 2.87 -3.12
N GLU A 175 19.17 2.11 -2.88
CA GLU A 175 19.24 0.67 -3.10
C GLU A 175 19.30 -0.08 -1.77
N PRO A 176 18.18 -0.58 -1.23
CA PRO A 176 18.14 -1.27 0.07
C PRO A 176 19.08 -2.48 0.18
N GLN A 177 19.33 -3.19 -0.94
CA GLN A 177 20.26 -4.31 -1.00
C GLN A 177 21.73 -3.92 -0.83
N ASN A 178 22.05 -2.65 -1.05
CA ASN A 178 23.39 -2.13 -0.87
C ASN A 178 23.60 -1.59 0.55
N SER A 179 24.23 -2.36 1.41
CA SER A 179 24.49 -1.95 2.80
C SER A 179 25.42 -0.73 2.96
N LYS A 180 26.08 -0.29 1.88
CA LYS A 180 26.96 0.89 1.84
C LYS A 180 26.30 2.11 1.25
N ASP A 181 25.00 2.05 0.90
CA ASP A 181 24.25 3.19 0.39
C ASP A 181 24.18 4.31 1.44
N ASP A 182 24.51 5.55 1.02
CA ASP A 182 24.52 6.73 1.91
C ASP A 182 23.14 7.02 2.54
N SER A 183 22.07 6.49 1.98
CA SER A 183 20.71 6.65 2.51
C SER A 183 20.52 5.92 3.85
N TRP A 184 21.30 4.86 4.13
CA TRP A 184 21.31 4.23 5.44
C TRP A 184 21.81 5.18 6.53
N ASP A 185 22.78 6.04 6.23
CA ASP A 185 23.23 7.09 7.13
C ASP A 185 22.14 8.13 7.42
N LEU A 186 21.32 8.49 6.41
CA LEU A 186 20.19 9.37 6.61
C LEU A 186 19.15 8.75 7.54
N ILE A 187 18.83 7.47 7.34
CA ILE A 187 17.92 6.71 8.21
C ILE A 187 18.48 6.67 9.64
N SER A 188 19.79 6.35 9.79
CA SER A 188 20.46 6.26 11.09
C SER A 188 20.44 7.58 11.86
N ARG A 189 20.62 8.74 11.19
CA ARG A 189 20.50 10.07 11.82
C ARG A 189 19.11 10.32 12.42
N MET A 190 18.08 9.71 11.86
CA MET A 190 16.71 9.87 12.33
C MET A 190 16.22 8.76 13.26
N ARG A 191 17.05 7.74 13.54
CA ARG A 191 16.69 6.54 14.34
C ARG A 191 16.06 6.82 15.71
N LYS A 192 16.40 7.94 16.36
CA LYS A 192 15.88 8.33 17.68
C LYS A 192 14.62 9.20 17.61
N LYS A 193 14.20 9.64 16.42
CA LYS A 193 13.09 10.58 16.22
C LYS A 193 11.91 9.86 15.56
N LYS A 194 10.74 10.47 15.70
CA LYS A 194 9.57 10.10 14.89
C LYS A 194 9.44 11.08 13.74
N PRO A 195 8.89 10.65 12.58
CA PRO A 195 8.56 11.54 11.49
C PRO A 195 7.60 12.64 11.95
N ILE A 196 7.70 13.79 11.31
CA ILE A 196 6.83 14.93 11.60
C ILE A 196 5.54 14.72 10.80
N THR A 197 4.39 14.64 11.48
CA THR A 197 3.10 14.57 10.80
C THR A 197 2.76 15.90 10.13
N GLU A 198 2.05 15.84 9.00
CA GLU A 198 1.61 17.04 8.26
C GLU A 198 0.80 17.98 9.16
N THR A 199 -0.15 17.44 9.93
CA THR A 199 -0.96 18.22 10.88
C THR A 199 -0.11 18.94 11.91
N TYR A 200 0.88 18.26 12.51
CA TYR A 200 1.78 18.88 13.48
C TYR A 200 2.61 19.99 12.83
N PHE A 201 3.13 19.73 11.61
CA PHE A 201 3.92 20.71 10.88
C PHE A 201 3.10 21.96 10.51
N LEU A 202 1.87 21.78 10.03
CA LEU A 202 0.96 22.89 9.72
C LEU A 202 0.62 23.72 10.96
N LEU A 203 0.29 23.06 12.09
CA LEU A 203 -0.05 23.74 13.33
C LEU A 203 1.13 24.51 13.95
N MET A 204 2.31 23.90 13.96
CA MET A 204 3.46 24.46 14.70
C MET A 204 4.30 25.44 13.86
N PHE A 205 4.29 25.32 12.52
CA PHE A 205 5.12 26.15 11.66
C PHE A 205 4.29 27.03 10.71
N VAL A 206 3.29 26.50 10.03
CA VAL A 206 2.56 27.25 9.01
C VAL A 206 1.57 28.23 9.67
N MET A 207 0.77 27.77 10.63
CA MET A 207 -0.24 28.61 11.29
C MET A 207 0.33 29.84 11.99
N PRO A 208 1.43 29.76 12.78
CA PRO A 208 2.04 30.94 13.37
C PRO A 208 2.54 31.96 12.34
N ILE A 209 3.13 31.49 11.24
CA ILE A 209 3.61 32.38 10.17
C ILE A 209 2.43 33.09 9.50
N VAL A 210 1.37 32.35 9.15
CA VAL A 210 0.16 32.92 8.56
C VAL A 210 -0.52 33.92 9.50
N PHE A 211 -0.57 33.61 10.80
CA PHE A 211 -1.13 34.51 11.81
C PHE A 211 -0.33 35.81 11.92
N LEU A 212 1.01 35.73 12.00
CA LEU A 212 1.87 36.91 12.07
C LEU A 212 1.74 37.78 10.82
N LEU A 213 1.78 37.18 9.63
CA LEU A 213 1.65 37.91 8.37
C LEU A 213 0.25 38.51 8.20
N GLY A 214 -0.79 37.75 8.61
CA GLY A 214 -2.17 38.23 8.60
C GLY A 214 -2.40 39.43 9.54
N SER A 215 -1.82 39.36 10.74
CA SER A 215 -1.87 40.47 11.70
C SER A 215 -1.17 41.73 11.18
N ALA A 216 -0.01 41.56 10.55
CA ALA A 216 0.69 42.68 9.89
C ALA A 216 -0.12 43.26 8.72
N ALA A 217 -0.75 42.42 7.91
CA ALA A 217 -1.60 42.86 6.80
C ALA A 217 -2.82 43.67 7.30
N MET A 218 -3.42 43.33 8.46
CA MET A 218 -4.51 44.10 9.06
C MET A 218 -4.12 45.53 9.44
N MET A 219 -2.83 45.78 9.72
CA MET A 219 -2.37 47.12 10.07
C MET A 219 -2.21 48.05 8.84
N VAL A 220 -2.06 47.45 7.64
CA VAL A 220 -1.76 48.18 6.41
C VAL A 220 -2.96 48.27 5.49
N VAL A 221 -3.80 47.23 5.45
CA VAL A 221 -4.92 47.12 4.53
C VAL A 221 -6.24 47.39 5.27
N PRO A 222 -6.97 48.48 4.90
CA PRO A 222 -8.19 48.90 5.61
C PRO A 222 -9.40 47.99 5.36
N SER A 223 -9.36 47.16 4.31
CA SER A 223 -10.47 46.26 3.97
C SER A 223 -10.30 44.86 4.57
N THR A 224 -11.13 44.49 5.55
CA THR A 224 -11.14 43.18 6.20
C THR A 224 -11.33 42.02 5.18
N LEU A 225 -12.14 42.22 4.15
CA LEU A 225 -12.37 41.21 3.11
C LEU A 225 -11.10 40.95 2.31
N VAL A 226 -10.37 42.01 1.93
CA VAL A 226 -9.08 41.86 1.20
C VAL A 226 -8.06 41.17 2.09
N VAL A 227 -7.98 41.49 3.37
CA VAL A 227 -7.08 40.80 4.32
C VAL A 227 -7.44 39.34 4.45
N MET A 228 -8.71 38.96 4.55
CA MET A 228 -9.13 37.56 4.59
C MET A 228 -8.70 36.79 3.34
N LEU A 229 -8.94 37.33 2.15
CA LEU A 229 -8.51 36.71 0.89
C LEU A 229 -6.99 36.55 0.83
N LEU A 230 -6.24 37.52 1.31
CA LEU A 230 -4.79 37.52 1.35
C LEU A 230 -4.28 36.46 2.34
N ILE A 231 -4.89 36.31 3.51
CA ILE A 231 -4.58 35.24 4.48
C ILE A 231 -4.82 33.85 3.87
N ILE A 232 -5.93 33.65 3.18
CA ILE A 232 -6.25 32.39 2.52
C ILE A 232 -5.22 32.09 1.43
N ALA A 233 -4.91 33.04 0.58
CA ALA A 233 -3.90 32.89 -0.47
C ALA A 233 -2.51 32.56 0.10
N MET A 234 -2.09 33.28 1.15
CA MET A 234 -0.84 33.02 1.87
C MET A 234 -0.83 31.62 2.48
N TYR A 235 -1.92 31.19 3.13
CA TYR A 235 -2.01 29.86 3.71
C TYR A 235 -1.78 28.77 2.65
N PHE A 236 -2.47 28.84 1.51
CA PHE A 236 -2.28 27.88 0.42
C PHE A 236 -0.86 27.93 -0.16
N GLY A 237 -0.29 29.11 -0.36
CA GLY A 237 1.08 29.27 -0.85
C GLY A 237 2.12 28.67 0.11
N ILE A 238 2.02 29.00 1.40
CA ILE A 238 2.94 28.50 2.43
C ILE A 238 2.74 26.99 2.64
N ALA A 239 1.50 26.51 2.68
CA ALA A 239 1.21 25.08 2.82
C ALA A 239 1.82 24.25 1.68
N ARG A 240 1.70 24.74 0.41
CA ARG A 240 2.30 24.06 -0.75
C ARG A 240 3.83 24.03 -0.69
N PHE A 241 4.47 25.13 -0.30
CA PHE A 241 5.92 25.18 -0.12
C PHE A 241 6.38 24.30 1.04
N SER A 242 5.65 24.36 2.16
CA SER A 242 5.91 23.60 3.38
C SER A 242 5.82 22.09 3.17
N ARG A 243 4.92 21.64 2.28
CA ARG A 243 4.80 20.22 1.92
C ARG A 243 6.12 19.68 1.36
N ARG A 244 6.77 20.41 0.44
CA ARG A 244 8.08 20.01 -0.11
C ARG A 244 9.16 19.89 0.97
N LEU A 245 9.14 20.81 1.93
CA LEU A 245 10.08 20.77 3.05
C LEU A 245 9.80 19.58 3.96
N LEU A 246 8.53 19.32 4.26
CA LEU A 246 8.09 18.17 5.08
C LEU A 246 8.52 16.83 4.45
N LEU A 247 8.37 16.70 3.13
CA LEU A 247 8.82 15.53 2.38
C LEU A 247 10.32 15.32 2.51
N LYS A 248 11.12 16.37 2.37
CA LYS A 248 12.58 16.31 2.56
C LYS A 248 12.95 15.90 4.00
N LEU A 249 12.21 16.40 5.01
CA LEU A 249 12.44 16.05 6.42
C LEU A 249 12.07 14.59 6.74
N ASN A 250 11.03 14.06 6.08
CA ASN A 250 10.54 12.69 6.29
C ASN A 250 11.13 11.68 5.27
N ARG A 251 12.06 12.09 4.42
CA ARG A 251 12.75 11.20 3.45
C ARG A 251 13.29 9.90 4.10
N PRO A 252 13.92 9.93 5.30
CA PRO A 252 14.38 8.70 5.97
C PRO A 252 13.25 7.72 6.31
N GLU A 253 12.04 8.20 6.62
CA GLU A 253 10.88 7.35 6.81
C GLU A 253 10.48 6.66 5.49
N SER A 254 10.46 7.40 4.39
CA SER A 254 10.12 6.86 3.06
C SER A 254 11.11 5.77 2.63
N PHE A 255 12.42 6.01 2.80
CA PHE A 255 13.46 5.03 2.50
C PHE A 255 13.35 3.78 3.38
N LEU A 256 13.12 3.96 4.68
CA LEU A 256 12.93 2.82 5.57
C LEU A 256 11.67 2.02 5.22
N ASN A 257 10.57 2.68 4.84
CA ASN A 257 9.36 1.99 4.37
C ASN A 257 9.67 1.13 3.14
N ARG A 258 10.44 1.67 2.16
CA ARG A 258 10.85 0.92 0.98
C ARG A 258 11.73 -0.28 1.35
N ALA A 259 12.75 -0.09 2.19
CA ALA A 259 13.61 -1.18 2.62
C ALA A 259 12.81 -2.32 3.27
N ILE A 260 11.84 -2.00 4.12
CA ILE A 260 10.95 -2.97 4.75
C ILE A 260 10.03 -3.64 3.72
N ASP A 261 9.54 -2.90 2.72
CA ASP A 261 8.73 -3.46 1.64
C ASP A 261 9.56 -4.41 0.75
N VAL A 262 10.80 -4.06 0.41
CA VAL A 262 11.73 -4.93 -0.33
C VAL A 262 12.07 -6.18 0.49
N GLU A 263 12.37 -6.03 1.78
CA GLU A 263 12.66 -7.16 2.66
C GLU A 263 11.46 -8.12 2.78
N CYS A 264 10.27 -7.58 3.01
CA CYS A 264 9.07 -8.41 3.12
C CYS A 264 8.70 -9.06 1.78
N SER A 265 8.91 -8.37 0.66
CA SER A 265 8.61 -8.88 -0.69
C SER A 265 9.56 -9.99 -1.10
N SER A 266 10.87 -9.76 -1.01
CA SER A 266 11.92 -10.71 -1.37
C SER A 266 12.02 -11.92 -0.43
N GLY A 267 11.50 -11.79 0.80
CA GLY A 267 11.67 -12.79 1.86
C GLY A 267 13.09 -12.85 2.43
N LYS A 268 13.91 -11.81 2.21
CA LYS A 268 15.33 -11.75 2.58
C LYS A 268 15.68 -10.47 3.32
N VAL A 269 16.61 -10.57 4.27
CA VAL A 269 16.96 -9.48 5.18
C VAL A 269 17.82 -8.43 4.47
N CYS A 270 17.41 -7.14 4.56
CA CYS A 270 18.22 -6.02 4.09
C CYS A 270 18.31 -4.86 5.09
N VAL A 271 17.38 -4.75 6.03
CA VAL A 271 17.42 -3.69 7.05
C VAL A 271 18.48 -3.99 8.10
N PRO A 272 19.42 -3.06 8.40
CA PRO A 272 20.44 -3.26 9.42
C PRO A 272 19.87 -3.41 10.84
N ASP A 273 20.52 -4.22 11.69
CA ASP A 273 20.07 -4.53 13.06
C ASP A 273 19.96 -3.28 13.96
N ASP A 274 20.90 -2.32 13.83
CA ASP A 274 20.88 -1.08 14.60
C ASP A 274 19.70 -0.17 14.23
N ILE A 275 19.16 -0.30 13.00
CA ILE A 275 17.96 0.38 12.54
C ILE A 275 16.71 -0.32 13.10
N ARG A 276 16.69 -1.68 13.16
CA ARG A 276 15.53 -2.45 13.67
C ARG A 276 15.18 -2.11 15.11
N VAL A 277 16.15 -1.83 15.96
CA VAL A 277 15.91 -1.43 17.36
C VAL A 277 15.58 0.05 17.53
N SER A 278 15.44 0.80 16.44
CA SER A 278 15.22 2.24 16.46
C SER A 278 13.74 2.64 16.71
N LYS A 279 13.55 3.89 17.20
CA LYS A 279 12.21 4.47 17.34
C LYS A 279 11.53 4.68 15.99
N LEU A 280 12.30 4.99 14.95
CA LEU A 280 11.80 5.18 13.59
C LEU A 280 11.25 3.86 13.05
N TYR A 281 12.00 2.75 13.15
CA TYR A 281 11.57 1.43 12.74
C TYR A 281 10.28 1.00 13.46
N SER A 282 10.25 1.12 14.78
CA SER A 282 9.06 0.81 15.58
C SER A 282 7.84 1.64 15.16
N TYR A 283 8.04 2.90 14.76
CA TYR A 283 6.97 3.76 14.27
C TYR A 283 6.45 3.28 12.91
N VAL A 284 7.32 2.90 12.00
CA VAL A 284 6.95 2.40 10.67
C VAL A 284 6.23 1.06 10.78
N ILE A 285 6.77 0.13 11.56
CA ILE A 285 6.19 -1.22 11.71
C ILE A 285 4.80 -1.18 12.34
N LYS A 286 4.57 -0.31 13.32
CA LYS A 286 3.23 -0.15 13.94
C LYS A 286 2.12 0.24 12.97
N LYS A 287 2.45 0.77 11.80
CA LYS A 287 1.49 1.13 10.74
C LYS A 287 1.17 -0.06 9.82
N ARG A 288 1.93 -1.15 9.90
CA ARG A 288 1.74 -2.36 9.10
C ARG A 288 0.71 -3.28 9.73
N THR A 289 0.09 -4.12 8.92
CA THR A 289 -0.89 -5.10 9.38
C THR A 289 -0.24 -6.17 10.27
N PRO A 290 -1.00 -6.84 11.15
CA PRO A 290 -0.46 -7.93 11.98
C PRO A 290 0.21 -9.02 11.15
N SER A 291 -0.43 -9.51 10.10
CA SER A 291 0.12 -10.53 9.20
C SER A 291 1.42 -10.10 8.51
N PHE A 292 1.54 -8.81 8.15
CA PHE A 292 2.81 -8.26 7.63
C PHE A 292 3.91 -8.35 8.69
N GLN A 293 3.60 -7.93 9.93
CA GLN A 293 4.57 -7.94 11.04
C GLN A 293 5.02 -9.36 11.40
N GLU A 294 4.08 -10.32 11.43
CA GLU A 294 4.38 -11.73 11.67
C GLU A 294 5.29 -12.30 10.57
N ARG A 295 4.95 -12.04 9.28
CA ARG A 295 5.77 -12.47 8.15
C ARG A 295 7.18 -11.87 8.22
N LEU A 296 7.30 -10.58 8.50
CA LEU A 296 8.59 -9.92 8.64
C LEU A 296 9.41 -10.54 9.77
N GLY A 297 8.79 -10.89 10.90
CA GLY A 297 9.43 -11.60 11.99
C GLY A 297 9.99 -12.97 11.60
N VAL A 298 9.29 -13.71 10.74
CA VAL A 298 9.78 -14.99 10.18
C VAL A 298 11.00 -14.75 9.28
N ILE A 299 10.98 -13.70 8.44
CA ILE A 299 12.10 -13.33 7.57
C ILE A 299 13.31 -12.92 8.39
N GLU A 300 13.14 -12.10 9.43
CA GLU A 300 14.20 -11.73 10.35
C GLU A 300 14.86 -12.95 11.01
N GLN A 301 14.06 -13.93 11.45
CA GLN A 301 14.55 -15.16 12.08
C GLN A 301 15.31 -16.05 11.09
N SER A 302 14.98 -16.05 9.80
CA SER A 302 15.73 -16.80 8.78
C SER A 302 17.14 -16.27 8.61
N GLY A 303 17.34 -14.96 8.77
CA GLY A 303 18.62 -14.28 8.65
C GLY A 303 19.24 -14.34 7.25
N GLU A 304 18.49 -14.79 6.23
CA GLU A 304 19.00 -14.88 4.87
C GLU A 304 19.18 -13.48 4.26
N PRO A 305 20.41 -13.05 3.91
CA PRO A 305 20.65 -11.70 3.43
C PRO A 305 20.13 -11.51 1.99
N LEU A 306 19.64 -10.31 1.70
CA LEU A 306 19.26 -9.91 0.34
C LEU A 306 20.53 -9.80 -0.53
N PRO A 307 20.60 -10.50 -1.69
CA PRO A 307 21.76 -10.41 -2.58
C PRO A 307 21.93 -8.99 -3.14
N MET A 308 23.17 -8.52 -3.27
CA MET A 308 23.46 -7.19 -3.82
C MET A 308 22.97 -7.00 -5.28
N ASN A 309 22.90 -8.08 -6.03
CA ASN A 309 22.40 -8.08 -7.41
C ASN A 309 20.89 -8.37 -7.50
N TRP A 310 20.16 -8.28 -6.38
CA TRP A 310 18.72 -8.44 -6.42
C TRP A 310 18.08 -7.30 -7.23
N SER A 311 17.23 -7.66 -8.12
CA SER A 311 16.37 -6.76 -8.89
C SER A 311 14.98 -7.37 -9.00
N LEU A 312 13.98 -6.53 -9.13
CA LEU A 312 12.60 -6.93 -9.37
C LEU A 312 12.48 -7.40 -10.82
N ASP A 313 11.81 -8.53 -11.02
CA ASP A 313 11.36 -8.95 -12.35
C ASP A 313 10.03 -8.25 -12.64
N VAL A 314 10.11 -7.17 -13.45
CA VAL A 314 8.92 -6.39 -13.81
C VAL A 314 8.34 -6.98 -15.08
N PRO A 315 7.02 -7.33 -15.09
CA PRO A 315 6.36 -7.81 -16.32
C PRO A 315 6.47 -6.78 -17.45
N GLU A 316 6.64 -7.27 -18.68
CA GLU A 316 6.62 -6.43 -19.88
C GLU A 316 5.20 -5.87 -20.13
N LEU A 317 5.11 -4.64 -20.68
CA LEU A 317 3.85 -3.94 -20.98
C LEU A 317 3.20 -4.40 -22.28
#